data_52c6acd4501f85dac5c24640a95b5d6e
#
_entry.id   52c6acd4501f85dac5c24640a95b5d6e
#
_cell.length_a   1.000
_cell.length_b   1.000
_cell.length_c   1.000
_cell.angle_alpha   90.00
_cell.angle_beta   90.00
_cell.angle_gamma   90.00
#
_symmetry.space_group_name_H-M   'P 1'
#
loop_
_entity.id
_entity.type
_entity.pdbx_description
1 polymer ?
#
loop_
_entity_poly.entity_id
_entity_poly.type
_entity_poly.pdbx_seq_one_letter_code
_entity_poly.pdbx_strand_id
1 'polypeptide(L)'
;MNKEEAKKLIDTNYQGIHSSKNVTLNIDDGVPFIQVEGFSDMSFIQHGFTTRLGGVSKGIYESLNMGLHLDDEKEDVMENYQRLGATMGFDYTRMSAPNQVHKSNILVVEEKDAGDGISRDLSHFEIDAQITNVKNIPLIVYTADCVPILLADPVSRVIGTVHAGWRGTVDAIAAKTVEKMCEVYGCLPENIHAIIGPSIGPENYEVDETVIKAMVECPYLDTTEDNVTFEPLQNDDFKYIIHSGSVYREGMPAEYKGITLTRLGVPYEIFRTVKIRDRYMLNLWNLNELILVNAGLKSRNIYQTKLCTMKYHDIFFSHRYTNGRRGLNAGIIVIK
;
A
#
# COMPACT_ATOMS: atom_id res chain seq x y z
N MET A 1 -9.87 -20.53 -5.93
CA MET A 1 -8.51 -21.01 -5.57
C MET A 1 -8.52 -21.42 -4.11
N ASN A 2 -7.91 -22.56 -3.76
CA ASN A 2 -7.75 -22.95 -2.37
C ASN A 2 -6.46 -22.35 -1.75
N LYS A 3 -6.31 -22.49 -0.41
CA LYS A 3 -5.17 -21.90 0.33
C LYS A 3 -3.80 -22.43 -0.14
N GLU A 4 -3.70 -23.73 -0.41
CA GLU A 4 -2.44 -24.37 -0.85
C GLU A 4 -2.05 -23.92 -2.26
N GLU A 5 -3.02 -23.80 -3.16
CA GLU A 5 -2.80 -23.26 -4.51
C GLU A 5 -2.34 -21.81 -4.46
N ALA A 6 -2.96 -21.00 -3.59
CA ALA A 6 -2.54 -19.61 -3.38
C ALA A 6 -1.12 -19.51 -2.83
N LYS A 7 -0.76 -20.36 -1.84
CA LYS A 7 0.58 -20.42 -1.28
C LYS A 7 1.61 -20.78 -2.36
N LYS A 8 1.34 -21.85 -3.11
CA LYS A 8 2.22 -22.28 -4.20
C LYS A 8 2.42 -21.20 -5.25
N LEU A 9 1.36 -20.46 -5.60
CA LEU A 9 1.43 -19.36 -6.57
C LEU A 9 2.30 -18.22 -6.06
N ILE A 10 2.14 -17.82 -4.80
CA ILE A 10 2.96 -16.79 -4.16
C ILE A 10 4.41 -17.26 -4.08
N ASP A 11 4.68 -18.42 -3.51
CA ASP A 11 6.04 -18.95 -3.36
C ASP A 11 6.77 -19.05 -4.72
N THR A 12 6.08 -19.48 -5.79
CA THR A 12 6.67 -19.58 -7.13
C THR A 12 7.05 -18.21 -7.69
N ASN A 13 6.22 -17.18 -7.46
CA ASN A 13 6.51 -15.83 -7.95
C ASN A 13 7.67 -15.17 -7.19
N TYR A 14 7.88 -15.52 -5.92
CA TYR A 14 8.99 -15.01 -5.12
C TYR A 14 10.33 -15.66 -5.42
N GLN A 15 10.37 -16.90 -5.91
CA GLN A 15 11.63 -17.55 -6.31
C GLN A 15 12.32 -16.86 -7.51
N GLY A 16 11.56 -16.12 -8.33
CA GLY A 16 12.09 -15.39 -9.50
C GLY A 16 12.52 -13.94 -9.23
N ILE A 17 12.19 -13.38 -8.05
CA ILE A 17 12.45 -11.96 -7.73
C ILE A 17 13.50 -11.88 -6.62
N HIS A 18 14.76 -11.64 -6.99
CA HIS A 18 15.94 -11.68 -6.10
C HIS A 18 15.92 -10.73 -4.87
N SER A 19 14.90 -9.91 -4.67
CA SER A 19 14.82 -8.95 -3.56
C SER A 19 13.76 -9.26 -2.50
N SER A 20 12.99 -10.33 -2.61
CA SER A 20 11.82 -10.57 -1.75
C SER A 20 11.82 -11.93 -1.05
N LYS A 21 12.97 -12.35 -0.50
CA LYS A 21 13.04 -13.55 0.37
C LYS A 21 12.15 -13.48 1.62
N ASN A 22 11.38 -12.39 1.79
CA ASN A 22 10.84 -11.96 3.07
C ASN A 22 9.32 -11.81 3.08
N VAL A 23 8.59 -12.37 2.10
CA VAL A 23 7.12 -12.34 2.05
C VAL A 23 6.58 -13.77 2.13
N THR A 24 5.71 -14.02 3.08
CA THR A 24 5.09 -15.33 3.29
C THR A 24 3.57 -15.22 3.28
N LEU A 25 2.90 -16.20 2.67
CA LEU A 25 1.48 -16.43 2.89
C LEU A 25 1.33 -17.39 4.06
N ASN A 26 0.82 -16.89 5.19
CA ASN A 26 0.43 -17.72 6.32
C ASN A 26 -0.91 -18.39 6.02
N ILE A 27 -0.96 -19.72 6.12
CA ILE A 27 -2.17 -20.53 5.84
C ILE A 27 -2.50 -21.53 6.95
N ASP A 28 -1.69 -21.56 8.01
CA ASP A 28 -1.66 -22.68 8.95
C ASP A 28 -2.99 -22.86 9.69
N ASP A 29 -3.53 -21.79 10.28
CA ASP A 29 -4.85 -21.85 10.94
C ASP A 29 -5.66 -20.57 10.66
N GLY A 30 -6.94 -20.76 10.27
CA GLY A 30 -7.86 -19.63 10.06
C GLY A 30 -7.82 -19.04 8.66
N VAL A 31 -7.82 -17.69 8.56
CA VAL A 31 -7.83 -16.97 7.29
C VAL A 31 -6.42 -16.73 6.75
N PRO A 32 -6.16 -16.94 5.46
CA PRO A 32 -4.83 -16.69 4.89
C PRO A 32 -4.50 -15.20 4.86
N PHE A 33 -3.27 -14.84 5.27
CA PHE A 33 -2.79 -13.47 5.22
C PHE A 33 -1.29 -13.42 4.86
N ILE A 34 -0.87 -12.30 4.28
CA ILE A 34 0.52 -12.03 3.89
C ILE A 34 1.26 -11.40 5.04
N GLN A 35 2.46 -11.90 5.33
CA GLN A 35 3.41 -11.29 6.26
C GLN A 35 4.74 -10.95 5.57
N VAL A 36 5.47 -10.01 6.16
CA VAL A 36 6.80 -9.62 5.73
C VAL A 36 7.79 -9.86 6.87
N GLU A 37 8.82 -10.66 6.62
CA GLU A 37 9.77 -11.14 7.63
C GLU A 37 10.37 -10.00 8.46
N GLY A 38 10.86 -8.92 7.82
CA GLY A 38 11.46 -7.79 8.54
C GLY A 38 10.53 -7.07 9.53
N PHE A 39 9.20 -7.23 9.40
CA PHE A 39 8.23 -6.79 10.41
C PHE A 39 7.91 -7.91 11.40
N SER A 40 7.94 -9.17 10.97
CA SER A 40 7.73 -10.33 11.86
C SER A 40 8.81 -10.45 12.92
N ASP A 41 10.01 -9.96 12.62
CA ASP A 41 11.15 -9.91 13.58
C ASP A 41 10.95 -8.86 14.69
N MET A 42 10.01 -7.92 14.50
CA MET A 42 9.66 -6.93 15.52
C MET A 42 8.67 -7.52 16.53
N SER A 43 9.16 -8.09 17.62
CA SER A 43 8.37 -8.83 18.61
C SER A 43 7.21 -8.02 19.24
N PHE A 44 7.26 -6.68 19.18
CA PHE A 44 6.28 -5.79 19.80
C PHE A 44 5.03 -5.58 18.93
N ILE A 45 5.01 -6.02 17.66
CA ILE A 45 3.87 -5.86 16.77
C ILE A 45 3.35 -7.20 16.25
N GLN A 46 2.11 -7.18 15.78
CA GLN A 46 1.54 -8.14 14.82
C GLN A 46 1.10 -7.37 13.58
N HIS A 47 1.31 -7.93 12.39
CA HIS A 47 0.95 -7.28 11.14
C HIS A 47 0.54 -8.30 10.09
N GLY A 48 -0.16 -7.85 9.06
CA GLY A 48 -0.47 -8.66 7.88
C GLY A 48 -1.34 -7.93 6.86
N PHE A 49 -1.40 -8.50 5.66
CA PHE A 49 -2.35 -8.10 4.64
C PHE A 49 -3.28 -9.26 4.34
N THR A 50 -4.58 -9.01 4.35
CA THR A 50 -5.56 -10.05 4.07
C THR A 50 -5.51 -10.48 2.60
N THR A 51 -5.91 -11.72 2.37
CA THR A 51 -6.37 -12.18 1.06
C THR A 51 -7.89 -12.10 0.99
N ARG A 52 -8.49 -12.45 -0.14
CA ARG A 52 -9.94 -12.63 -0.24
C ARG A 52 -10.42 -14.02 0.22
N LEU A 53 -9.51 -14.88 0.70
CA LEU A 53 -9.79 -16.29 1.01
C LEU A 53 -10.12 -16.50 2.48
N GLY A 54 -10.99 -17.48 2.77
CA GLY A 54 -11.26 -17.97 4.13
C GLY A 54 -12.37 -17.25 4.89
N GLY A 55 -13.07 -16.30 4.26
CA GLY A 55 -14.24 -15.63 4.83
C GLY A 55 -15.56 -16.32 4.54
N VAL A 56 -16.66 -15.64 4.85
CA VAL A 56 -18.05 -16.10 4.70
C VAL A 56 -18.90 -15.27 3.74
N SER A 57 -18.44 -14.10 3.33
CA SER A 57 -19.13 -13.25 2.35
C SER A 57 -19.34 -13.98 1.03
N LYS A 58 -20.39 -13.59 0.29
CA LYS A 58 -20.86 -14.28 -0.91
C LYS A 58 -20.84 -13.39 -2.15
N GLY A 59 -21.02 -14.01 -3.31
CA GLY A 59 -21.16 -13.31 -4.59
C GLY A 59 -19.92 -12.49 -4.94
N ILE A 60 -20.08 -11.21 -5.24
CA ILE A 60 -18.95 -10.32 -5.59
C ILE A 60 -18.00 -10.05 -4.43
N TYR A 61 -18.44 -10.35 -3.20
CA TYR A 61 -17.70 -10.19 -1.94
C TYR A 61 -16.99 -11.45 -1.48
N GLU A 62 -17.13 -12.55 -2.24
CA GLU A 62 -16.56 -13.86 -1.86
C GLU A 62 -15.03 -13.79 -1.77
N SER A 63 -14.45 -14.13 -0.62
CA SER A 63 -15.10 -14.60 0.62
C SER A 63 -14.76 -13.74 1.84
N LEU A 64 -13.53 -13.22 1.99
CA LEU A 64 -13.05 -12.43 3.13
C LEU A 64 -13.13 -10.94 2.84
N ASN A 65 -14.36 -10.43 2.61
CA ASN A 65 -14.57 -9.00 2.47
C ASN A 65 -14.40 -8.30 3.84
N MET A 66 -13.58 -7.22 3.85
CA MET A 66 -13.33 -6.41 5.05
C MET A 66 -14.08 -5.07 5.04
N GLY A 67 -14.86 -4.79 3.98
CA GLY A 67 -15.51 -3.49 3.78
C GLY A 67 -16.90 -3.37 4.37
N LEU A 68 -17.04 -2.91 5.61
CA LEU A 68 -18.35 -2.69 6.28
C LEU A 68 -19.25 -1.63 5.60
N HIS A 69 -18.68 -0.76 4.79
CA HIS A 69 -19.42 0.30 4.08
C HIS A 69 -19.89 -0.11 2.67
N LEU A 70 -19.67 -1.36 2.28
CA LEU A 70 -20.15 -1.93 1.03
C LEU A 70 -21.54 -2.57 1.23
N ASP A 71 -22.23 -2.90 0.12
CA ASP A 71 -23.55 -3.56 0.13
C ASP A 71 -23.42 -5.08 0.35
N ASP A 72 -22.58 -5.50 1.30
CA ASP A 72 -22.44 -6.87 1.76
C ASP A 72 -23.26 -7.07 3.05
N GLU A 73 -23.59 -8.32 3.39
CA GLU A 73 -24.28 -8.62 4.65
C GLU A 73 -23.36 -8.26 5.84
N LYS A 74 -23.83 -7.37 6.68
CA LYS A 74 -23.03 -6.85 7.82
C LYS A 74 -22.55 -7.97 8.75
N GLU A 75 -23.39 -8.96 8.98
CA GLU A 75 -23.11 -10.13 9.80
C GLU A 75 -21.96 -10.96 9.21
N ASP A 76 -21.93 -11.16 7.90
CA ASP A 76 -20.87 -11.88 7.20
C ASP A 76 -19.54 -11.11 7.30
N VAL A 77 -19.57 -9.77 7.15
CA VAL A 77 -18.36 -8.93 7.30
C VAL A 77 -17.85 -8.96 8.74
N MET A 78 -18.74 -8.90 9.74
CA MET A 78 -18.34 -8.99 11.15
C MET A 78 -17.75 -10.35 11.51
N GLU A 79 -18.28 -11.43 10.94
CA GLU A 79 -17.69 -12.79 11.06
C GLU A 79 -16.29 -12.84 10.43
N ASN A 80 -16.07 -12.15 9.29
CA ASN A 80 -14.74 -12.03 8.67
C ASN A 80 -13.74 -11.33 9.61
N TYR A 81 -14.14 -10.24 10.28
CA TYR A 81 -13.32 -9.57 11.29
C TYR A 81 -13.00 -10.48 12.47
N GLN A 82 -13.97 -11.22 12.97
CA GLN A 82 -13.78 -12.16 14.07
C GLN A 82 -12.78 -13.25 13.71
N ARG A 83 -12.89 -13.84 12.51
CA ARG A 83 -11.96 -14.85 12.00
C ARG A 83 -10.54 -14.30 11.88
N LEU A 84 -10.42 -13.08 11.33
CA LEU A 84 -9.12 -12.42 11.17
C LEU A 84 -8.48 -12.12 12.53
N GLY A 85 -9.24 -11.58 13.48
CA GLY A 85 -8.78 -11.32 14.85
C GLY A 85 -8.30 -12.59 15.56
N ALA A 86 -9.09 -13.67 15.44
CA ALA A 86 -8.72 -14.99 16.01
C ALA A 86 -7.44 -15.54 15.38
N THR A 87 -7.30 -15.42 14.05
CA THR A 87 -6.11 -15.92 13.32
C THR A 87 -4.86 -15.13 13.66
N MET A 88 -4.96 -13.80 13.72
CA MET A 88 -3.80 -12.92 13.96
C MET A 88 -3.53 -12.63 15.44
N GLY A 89 -4.41 -13.07 16.35
CA GLY A 89 -4.23 -12.94 17.79
C GLY A 89 -4.46 -11.53 18.34
N PHE A 90 -5.48 -10.83 17.82
CA PHE A 90 -5.92 -9.52 18.34
C PHE A 90 -7.44 -9.44 18.54
N ASP A 91 -7.86 -8.53 19.41
CA ASP A 91 -9.28 -8.23 19.62
C ASP A 91 -9.78 -7.27 18.52
N TYR A 92 -10.56 -7.80 17.57
CA TYR A 92 -11.11 -7.03 16.45
C TYR A 92 -12.08 -5.95 16.90
N THR A 93 -12.72 -6.10 18.07
CA THR A 93 -13.69 -5.12 18.59
C THR A 93 -13.03 -3.81 19.02
N ARG A 94 -11.71 -3.81 19.21
CA ARG A 94 -10.89 -2.63 19.53
C ARG A 94 -10.27 -1.95 18.31
N MET A 95 -10.47 -2.49 17.10
CA MET A 95 -9.87 -1.98 15.87
C MET A 95 -10.36 -0.55 15.56
N SER A 96 -9.45 0.31 15.10
CA SER A 96 -9.78 1.62 14.53
C SER A 96 -9.89 1.50 13.01
N ALA A 97 -11.11 1.72 12.49
CA ALA A 97 -11.46 1.53 11.09
C ALA A 97 -11.88 2.85 10.43
N PRO A 98 -11.00 3.48 9.63
CA PRO A 98 -11.24 4.81 9.10
C PRO A 98 -12.21 4.82 7.93
N ASN A 99 -12.88 5.96 7.72
CA ASN A 99 -13.59 6.29 6.49
C ASN A 99 -12.61 6.91 5.48
N GLN A 100 -12.07 6.09 4.57
CA GLN A 100 -11.08 6.49 3.57
C GLN A 100 -11.74 7.17 2.36
N VAL A 101 -11.21 8.32 1.94
CA VAL A 101 -11.78 9.16 0.87
C VAL A 101 -10.74 9.61 -0.16
N HIS A 102 -9.54 9.01 -0.17
CA HIS A 102 -8.42 9.33 -1.05
C HIS A 102 -7.88 10.77 -0.85
N LYS A 103 -7.87 11.23 0.39
CA LYS A 103 -7.22 12.48 0.84
C LYS A 103 -5.89 12.17 1.55
N SER A 104 -5.38 13.13 2.32
CA SER A 104 -4.14 12.98 3.10
C SER A 104 -4.32 13.35 4.59
N ASN A 105 -5.53 13.20 5.12
CA ASN A 105 -5.79 13.41 6.54
C ASN A 105 -5.29 12.22 7.36
N ILE A 106 -4.65 12.52 8.48
CA ILE A 106 -3.99 11.55 9.35
C ILE A 106 -4.62 11.62 10.74
N LEU A 107 -5.11 10.50 11.27
CA LEU A 107 -5.63 10.38 12.62
C LEU A 107 -4.53 9.92 13.58
N VAL A 108 -4.37 10.61 14.69
CA VAL A 108 -3.64 10.13 15.86
C VAL A 108 -4.62 9.35 16.71
N VAL A 109 -4.51 8.02 16.72
CA VAL A 109 -5.43 7.12 17.43
C VAL A 109 -5.01 7.02 18.88
N GLU A 110 -5.95 7.34 19.77
CA GLU A 110 -5.82 7.26 21.22
C GLU A 110 -6.68 6.13 21.80
N GLU A 111 -6.56 5.84 23.10
CA GLU A 111 -7.35 4.79 23.78
C GLU A 111 -8.88 5.00 23.63
N LYS A 112 -9.34 6.25 23.61
CA LYS A 112 -10.75 6.58 23.40
C LYS A 112 -11.30 6.18 22.02
N ASP A 113 -10.42 5.99 21.03
CA ASP A 113 -10.78 5.68 19.65
C ASP A 113 -10.84 4.16 19.41
N ALA A 114 -10.56 3.35 20.44
CA ALA A 114 -10.66 1.90 20.35
C ALA A 114 -12.07 1.46 19.93
N GLY A 115 -12.17 0.70 18.85
CA GLY A 115 -13.44 0.20 18.29
C GLY A 115 -14.16 1.16 17.35
N ASP A 116 -13.58 2.33 17.04
CA ASP A 116 -14.19 3.31 16.14
C ASP A 116 -14.42 2.72 14.73
N GLY A 117 -15.68 2.76 14.26
CA GLY A 117 -16.10 2.22 12.97
C GLY A 117 -16.27 0.68 12.93
N ILE A 118 -16.01 -0.05 14.02
CA ILE A 118 -16.20 -1.51 14.12
C ILE A 118 -17.24 -1.85 15.20
N SER A 119 -16.91 -1.68 16.48
CA SER A 119 -17.78 -1.99 17.61
C SER A 119 -18.55 -0.76 18.11
N ARG A 120 -18.19 0.40 17.61
CA ARG A 120 -18.81 1.68 17.87
C ARG A 120 -19.09 2.41 16.57
N ASP A 121 -19.99 3.38 16.61
CA ASP A 121 -20.23 4.25 15.47
C ASP A 121 -18.96 5.02 15.08
N LEU A 122 -18.76 5.21 13.79
CA LEU A 122 -17.63 5.96 13.26
C LEU A 122 -17.68 7.42 13.69
N SER A 123 -16.63 7.90 14.34
CA SER A 123 -16.51 9.27 14.83
C SER A 123 -15.51 10.12 14.05
N HIS A 124 -14.57 9.49 13.31
CA HIS A 124 -13.56 10.16 12.52
C HIS A 124 -13.78 9.93 11.02
N PHE A 125 -14.01 11.02 10.28
CA PHE A 125 -14.34 10.99 8.86
C PHE A 125 -13.17 11.49 8.01
N GLU A 126 -13.14 11.05 6.75
CA GLU A 126 -12.15 11.47 5.74
C GLU A 126 -10.71 11.19 6.16
N ILE A 127 -10.43 10.04 6.75
CA ILE A 127 -9.12 9.63 7.25
C ILE A 127 -8.52 8.59 6.32
N ASP A 128 -7.36 8.90 5.76
CA ASP A 128 -6.63 7.98 4.86
C ASP A 128 -5.31 7.46 5.46
N ALA A 129 -4.93 7.92 6.67
CA ALA A 129 -3.82 7.37 7.43
C ALA A 129 -4.09 7.43 8.94
N GLN A 130 -3.49 6.51 9.69
CA GLN A 130 -3.60 6.45 11.14
C GLN A 130 -2.23 6.18 11.74
N ILE A 131 -1.96 6.74 12.94
CA ILE A 131 -0.77 6.46 13.74
C ILE A 131 -1.15 6.27 15.21
N THR A 132 -0.42 5.41 15.93
CA THR A 132 -0.61 5.23 17.38
C THR A 132 0.63 4.65 18.06
N ASN A 133 0.75 4.91 19.35
CA ASN A 133 1.62 4.18 20.27
C ASN A 133 0.84 3.36 21.32
N VAL A 134 -0.48 3.32 21.19
CA VAL A 134 -1.37 2.62 22.12
C VAL A 134 -1.38 1.13 21.80
N LYS A 135 -1.25 0.30 22.84
CA LYS A 135 -1.26 -1.16 22.71
C LYS A 135 -2.68 -1.69 22.48
N ASN A 136 -2.75 -2.84 21.82
CA ASN A 136 -3.99 -3.57 21.62
C ASN A 136 -5.10 -2.78 20.89
N ILE A 137 -4.75 -1.76 20.12
CA ILE A 137 -5.65 -1.13 19.14
C ILE A 137 -5.12 -1.47 17.75
N PRO A 138 -5.73 -2.43 17.04
CA PRO A 138 -5.35 -2.71 15.66
C PRO A 138 -5.73 -1.54 14.77
N LEU A 139 -4.79 -1.06 13.97
CA LEU A 139 -5.03 -0.11 12.88
C LEU A 139 -5.30 -0.88 11.59
N ILE A 140 -6.32 -0.48 10.84
CA ILE A 140 -6.67 -1.10 9.56
C ILE A 140 -6.61 -0.07 8.42
N VAL A 141 -6.18 -0.52 7.25
CA VAL A 141 -6.29 0.20 5.98
C VAL A 141 -6.94 -0.70 4.93
N TYR A 142 -7.98 -0.20 4.27
CA TYR A 142 -8.74 -0.93 3.24
C TYR A 142 -8.22 -0.63 1.86
N THR A 143 -8.10 -1.65 1.03
CA THR A 143 -7.68 -1.50 -0.36
C THR A 143 -8.35 -2.50 -1.31
N ALA A 144 -8.46 -2.08 -2.57
CA ALA A 144 -8.62 -2.94 -3.73
C ALA A 144 -7.95 -2.18 -4.87
N ASP A 145 -6.66 -2.47 -5.09
CA ASP A 145 -5.70 -1.85 -6.00
C ASP A 145 -4.90 -0.64 -5.46
N CYS A 146 -5.48 0.22 -4.62
CA CYS A 146 -4.69 1.26 -3.94
C CYS A 146 -3.59 0.64 -3.07
N VAL A 147 -2.51 1.38 -2.83
CA VAL A 147 -1.36 0.90 -2.06
C VAL A 147 -1.63 1.02 -0.56
N PRO A 148 -1.70 -0.09 0.19
CA PRO A 148 -1.65 -0.05 1.64
C PRO A 148 -0.19 0.04 2.09
N ILE A 149 0.12 0.96 3.01
CA ILE A 149 1.45 1.03 3.62
C ILE A 149 1.30 0.82 5.12
N LEU A 150 2.11 -0.07 5.69
CA LEU A 150 2.25 -0.24 7.14
C LEU A 150 3.57 0.37 7.58
N LEU A 151 3.54 1.15 8.66
CA LEU A 151 4.70 1.82 9.25
C LEU A 151 4.93 1.30 10.67
N ALA A 152 6.19 1.14 11.06
CA ALA A 152 6.59 0.79 12.42
C ALA A 152 7.91 1.44 12.80
N ASP A 153 7.96 2.10 13.96
CA ASP A 153 9.21 2.53 14.60
C ASP A 153 9.47 1.61 15.80
N PRO A 154 10.47 0.71 15.74
CA PRO A 154 10.78 -0.20 16.84
C PRO A 154 11.42 0.50 18.05
N VAL A 155 11.97 1.70 17.88
CA VAL A 155 12.61 2.47 18.95
C VAL A 155 11.55 3.20 19.78
N SER A 156 10.69 3.97 19.12
CA SER A 156 9.61 4.73 19.75
C SER A 156 8.36 3.89 20.03
N ARG A 157 8.30 2.66 19.47
CA ARG A 157 7.14 1.74 19.53
C ARG A 157 5.87 2.41 19.02
N VAL A 158 5.94 3.00 17.85
CA VAL A 158 4.84 3.66 17.14
C VAL A 158 4.53 2.87 15.88
N ILE A 159 3.26 2.76 15.55
CA ILE A 159 2.81 2.11 14.32
C ILE A 159 1.93 3.07 13.51
N GLY A 160 1.77 2.78 12.20
CA GLY A 160 0.86 3.51 11.35
C GLY A 160 0.35 2.69 10.18
N THR A 161 -0.79 3.12 9.65
CA THR A 161 -1.37 2.63 8.39
C THR A 161 -1.61 3.79 7.45
N VAL A 162 -1.38 3.58 6.14
CA VAL A 162 -1.57 4.60 5.10
C VAL A 162 -2.31 4.00 3.91
N HIS A 163 -3.35 4.67 3.46
CA HIS A 163 -4.04 4.40 2.20
C HIS A 163 -3.49 5.33 1.10
N ALA A 164 -2.56 4.81 0.30
CA ALA A 164 -1.92 5.55 -0.77
C ALA A 164 -2.50 5.15 -2.14
N GLY A 165 -3.74 5.53 -2.43
CA GLY A 165 -4.25 5.60 -3.80
C GLY A 165 -3.45 6.66 -4.59
N TRP A 166 -3.59 6.75 -5.93
CA TRP A 166 -2.78 7.69 -6.71
C TRP A 166 -2.90 9.15 -6.22
N ARG A 167 -4.09 9.59 -5.78
CA ARG A 167 -4.28 10.94 -5.22
C ARG A 167 -3.51 11.14 -3.91
N GLY A 168 -3.65 10.20 -2.97
CA GLY A 168 -2.90 10.24 -1.72
C GLY A 168 -1.39 10.14 -1.94
N THR A 169 -0.96 9.37 -2.94
CA THR A 169 0.46 9.24 -3.30
C THR A 169 1.01 10.56 -3.82
N VAL A 170 0.35 11.24 -4.78
CA VAL A 170 0.83 12.54 -5.29
C VAL A 170 0.73 13.65 -4.25
N ASP A 171 -0.20 13.54 -3.31
CA ASP A 171 -0.29 14.43 -2.14
C ASP A 171 0.68 14.01 -1.01
N ALA A 172 1.55 13.04 -1.27
CA ALA A 172 2.61 12.57 -0.39
C ALA A 172 2.13 12.09 1.00
N ILE A 173 0.96 11.43 1.07
CA ILE A 173 0.37 10.97 2.35
C ILE A 173 1.33 10.11 3.16
N ALA A 174 2.15 9.28 2.51
CA ALA A 174 3.14 8.43 3.19
C ALA A 174 4.20 9.28 3.91
N ALA A 175 4.75 10.31 3.25
CA ALA A 175 5.73 11.23 3.85
C ALA A 175 5.10 12.06 4.98
N LYS A 176 3.91 12.62 4.75
CA LYS A 176 3.15 13.37 5.77
C LYS A 176 2.86 12.52 7.01
N THR A 177 2.63 11.20 6.83
CA THR A 177 2.43 10.28 7.96
C THR A 177 3.73 10.07 8.74
N VAL A 178 4.86 9.92 8.06
CA VAL A 178 6.19 9.87 8.69
C VAL A 178 6.47 11.15 9.48
N GLU A 179 6.22 12.32 8.89
CA GLU A 179 6.37 13.62 9.58
C GLU A 179 5.48 13.69 10.81
N LYS A 180 4.24 13.20 10.71
CA LYS A 180 3.30 13.17 11.85
C LYS A 180 3.77 12.24 12.96
N MET A 181 4.38 11.08 12.63
CA MET A 181 5.01 10.20 13.62
C MET A 181 6.18 10.91 14.33
N CYS A 182 6.98 11.67 13.58
CA CYS A 182 8.09 12.47 14.16
C CYS A 182 7.56 13.60 15.06
N GLU A 183 6.56 14.35 14.59
CA GLU A 183 5.95 15.46 15.32
C GLU A 183 5.34 15.03 16.65
N VAL A 184 4.52 13.97 16.62
CA VAL A 184 3.70 13.57 17.78
C VAL A 184 4.47 12.68 18.76
N TYR A 185 5.30 11.79 18.24
CA TYR A 185 5.93 10.74 19.04
C TYR A 185 7.46 10.83 19.10
N GLY A 186 8.07 11.81 18.43
CA GLY A 186 9.53 11.96 18.40
C GLY A 186 10.25 10.86 17.63
N CYS A 187 9.56 10.18 16.71
CA CYS A 187 10.19 9.19 15.84
C CYS A 187 11.31 9.83 15.01
N LEU A 188 12.36 9.05 14.71
CA LEU A 188 13.38 9.46 13.74
C LEU A 188 13.09 8.71 12.42
N PRO A 189 13.00 9.40 11.27
CA PRO A 189 12.67 8.74 9.99
C PRO A 189 13.57 7.55 9.67
N GLU A 190 14.85 7.62 10.04
CA GLU A 190 15.82 6.55 9.86
C GLU A 190 15.56 5.28 10.67
N ASN A 191 14.72 5.34 11.71
CA ASN A 191 14.29 4.21 12.53
C ASN A 191 12.96 3.62 12.06
N ILE A 192 12.20 4.37 11.26
CA ILE A 192 10.92 3.92 10.75
C ILE A 192 11.12 2.89 9.65
N HIS A 193 10.40 1.80 9.75
CA HIS A 193 10.28 0.76 8.74
C HIS A 193 8.93 0.89 8.04
N ALA A 194 8.88 0.53 6.76
CA ALA A 194 7.65 0.58 5.95
C ALA A 194 7.46 -0.71 5.15
N ILE A 195 6.22 -1.19 5.05
CA ILE A 195 5.83 -2.21 4.06
C ILE A 195 4.88 -1.58 3.06
N ILE A 196 5.23 -1.65 1.78
CA ILE A 196 4.36 -1.37 0.65
C ILE A 196 3.66 -2.68 0.30
N GLY A 197 2.36 -2.78 0.64
CA GLY A 197 1.57 -4.01 0.60
C GLY A 197 1.04 -4.38 -0.79
N PRO A 198 0.24 -5.47 -0.87
CA PRO A 198 -0.41 -5.90 -2.10
C PRO A 198 -1.30 -4.80 -2.68
N SER A 199 -1.08 -4.48 -3.95
CA SER A 199 -1.78 -3.42 -4.67
C SER A 199 -1.62 -3.61 -6.18
N ILE A 200 -2.21 -2.75 -7.01
CA ILE A 200 -2.08 -2.88 -8.46
C ILE A 200 -0.62 -2.66 -8.90
N GLY A 201 -0.10 -3.59 -9.67
CA GLY A 201 1.28 -3.55 -10.17
C GLY A 201 1.44 -2.72 -11.44
N PRO A 202 2.68 -2.33 -11.75
CA PRO A 202 2.98 -1.46 -12.89
C PRO A 202 2.58 -2.03 -14.26
N GLU A 203 2.47 -3.35 -14.40
CA GLU A 203 2.03 -3.99 -15.66
C GLU A 203 0.52 -3.90 -15.87
N ASN A 204 -0.24 -3.49 -14.84
CA ASN A 204 -1.71 -3.49 -14.86
C ASN A 204 -2.32 -2.13 -14.51
N TYR A 205 -1.51 -1.13 -14.15
CA TYR A 205 -2.02 0.16 -13.75
C TYR A 205 -1.85 1.22 -14.84
N GLU A 206 -2.71 1.12 -15.86
CA GLU A 206 -2.83 2.12 -16.90
C GLU A 206 -3.54 3.38 -16.37
N VAL A 207 -2.95 4.54 -16.61
CA VAL A 207 -3.45 5.86 -16.22
C VAL A 207 -3.38 6.83 -17.40
N ASP A 208 -4.07 7.97 -17.27
CA ASP A 208 -4.01 9.06 -18.23
C ASP A 208 -3.02 10.16 -17.81
N GLU A 209 -2.91 11.17 -18.68
CA GLU A 209 -2.01 12.32 -18.47
C GLU A 209 -2.33 13.11 -17.19
N THR A 210 -3.59 13.14 -16.75
CA THR A 210 -3.99 13.85 -15.53
C THR A 210 -3.24 13.34 -14.31
N VAL A 211 -3.12 12.00 -14.19
CA VAL A 211 -2.39 11.37 -13.09
C VAL A 211 -0.90 11.69 -13.17
N ILE A 212 -0.33 11.66 -14.38
CA ILE A 212 1.09 11.95 -14.59
C ILE A 212 1.42 13.41 -14.25
N LYS A 213 0.58 14.36 -14.68
CA LYS A 213 0.75 15.77 -14.34
C LYS A 213 0.72 16.01 -12.82
N ALA A 214 -0.27 15.42 -12.13
CA ALA A 214 -0.35 15.51 -10.68
C ALA A 214 0.86 14.89 -9.96
N MET A 215 1.40 13.80 -10.50
CA MET A 215 2.59 13.15 -9.94
C MET A 215 3.82 14.06 -9.97
N VAL A 216 3.98 14.84 -11.03
CA VAL A 216 5.13 15.76 -11.20
C VAL A 216 5.10 16.90 -10.20
N GLU A 217 3.91 17.29 -9.77
CA GLU A 217 3.69 18.34 -8.78
C GLU A 217 3.88 17.84 -7.34
N CYS A 218 4.17 16.55 -7.14
CA CYS A 218 4.39 15.97 -5.81
C CYS A 218 5.62 16.58 -5.14
N PRO A 219 5.48 17.23 -3.97
CA PRO A 219 6.58 17.99 -3.34
C PRO A 219 7.72 17.11 -2.81
N TYR A 220 7.49 15.80 -2.70
CA TYR A 220 8.50 14.83 -2.28
C TYR A 220 9.19 14.10 -3.44
N LEU A 221 8.90 14.48 -4.67
CA LEU A 221 9.67 14.06 -5.82
C LEU A 221 10.69 15.17 -6.11
N ASP A 222 11.93 14.93 -5.71
CA ASP A 222 13.02 15.83 -6.07
C ASP A 222 13.29 15.70 -7.57
N THR A 223 12.78 16.67 -8.32
CA THR A 223 12.90 16.78 -9.78
C THR A 223 14.00 17.76 -10.18
N THR A 224 14.97 18.06 -9.30
CA THR A 224 16.11 18.92 -9.62
C THR A 224 17.05 18.25 -10.64
N GLU A 225 17.74 19.06 -11.46
CA GLU A 225 18.57 18.58 -12.57
C GLU A 225 19.65 17.57 -12.16
N ASP A 226 20.16 17.65 -10.94
CA ASP A 226 21.22 16.77 -10.43
C ASP A 226 20.74 15.34 -10.14
N ASN A 227 19.42 15.13 -9.97
CA ASN A 227 18.82 13.86 -9.61
C ASN A 227 18.16 13.13 -10.79
N VAL A 228 18.32 13.66 -11.97
CA VAL A 228 17.59 13.25 -13.16
C VAL A 228 18.55 12.94 -14.31
N THR A 229 18.64 11.68 -14.76
CA THR A 229 19.46 11.26 -15.88
C THR A 229 18.64 10.70 -17.03
N PHE A 230 19.03 10.93 -18.30
CA PHE A 230 18.41 10.37 -19.49
C PHE A 230 19.27 9.22 -19.99
N GLU A 231 18.73 8.01 -20.04
CA GLU A 231 19.34 6.92 -20.79
C GLU A 231 18.35 6.35 -21.80
N PRO A 232 18.64 6.35 -23.09
CA PRO A 232 17.86 5.60 -24.06
C PRO A 232 18.07 4.10 -23.83
N LEU A 233 16.99 3.35 -23.65
CA LEU A 233 17.06 1.89 -23.59
C LEU A 233 17.26 1.32 -24.99
N GLN A 234 18.17 0.37 -25.11
CA GLN A 234 18.26 -0.49 -26.28
C GLN A 234 17.06 -1.43 -26.31
N ASN A 235 16.37 -1.47 -27.46
CA ASN A 235 15.19 -2.27 -27.77
C ASN A 235 13.85 -1.72 -27.25
N ASP A 236 13.23 -0.83 -28.02
CA ASP A 236 11.80 -0.45 -28.02
C ASP A 236 11.14 0.00 -26.69
N ASP A 237 11.83 -0.10 -25.56
CA ASP A 237 11.42 0.39 -24.27
C ASP A 237 12.24 1.62 -23.87
N PHE A 238 11.60 2.78 -23.79
CA PHE A 238 12.27 4.04 -23.41
C PHE A 238 11.95 4.39 -21.95
N LYS A 239 12.97 4.78 -21.19
CA LYS A 239 12.85 5.34 -19.84
C LYS A 239 13.04 6.85 -19.87
N TYR A 240 12.24 7.58 -19.13
CA TYR A 240 12.32 9.04 -19.03
C TYR A 240 12.66 9.52 -17.67
N ILE A 241 13.14 10.68 -17.73
CA ILE A 241 13.65 11.43 -16.64
C ILE A 241 13.07 12.83 -16.67
N ILE A 242 12.64 13.31 -15.53
CA ILE A 242 12.03 14.61 -15.38
C ILE A 242 13.14 15.65 -15.20
N HIS A 243 13.22 16.60 -16.10
CA HIS A 243 13.91 17.87 -15.84
C HIS A 243 12.97 18.84 -15.13
N SER A 244 13.50 19.50 -14.11
CA SER A 244 12.86 20.50 -13.29
C SER A 244 11.69 21.26 -13.95
N GLY A 245 10.48 21.02 -13.48
CA GLY A 245 9.32 21.87 -13.76
C GLY A 245 8.58 21.62 -15.08
N SER A 246 8.98 20.67 -15.92
CA SER A 246 8.24 20.36 -17.13
C SER A 246 8.43 18.89 -17.57
N VAL A 247 7.61 18.05 -16.99
CA VAL A 247 7.58 16.61 -17.33
C VAL A 247 6.96 16.36 -18.68
N TYR A 248 6.23 17.31 -19.21
CA TYR A 248 5.57 17.22 -20.47
C TYR A 248 5.90 18.43 -21.31
N ARG A 249 6.60 18.25 -22.43
CA ARG A 249 6.60 19.22 -23.51
C ARG A 249 5.66 18.74 -24.59
N GLU A 250 4.65 19.52 -24.89
CA GLU A 250 3.84 19.40 -26.09
C GLU A 250 4.76 19.25 -27.31
N GLY A 251 4.65 18.14 -28.05
CA GLY A 251 5.49 17.86 -29.22
C GLY A 251 6.68 16.94 -29.00
N MET A 252 6.83 16.27 -27.84
CA MET A 252 7.80 15.17 -27.70
C MET A 252 7.40 13.98 -28.60
N PRO A 253 8.37 13.39 -29.36
CA PRO A 253 8.09 12.22 -30.16
C PRO A 253 7.54 11.06 -29.33
N ALA A 254 6.58 10.32 -29.90
CA ALA A 254 5.92 9.17 -29.24
C ALA A 254 6.89 8.02 -28.89
N GLU A 255 8.12 8.09 -29.32
CA GLU A 255 9.20 7.17 -29.03
C GLU A 255 9.91 7.36 -27.68
N TYR A 256 9.51 8.37 -26.88
CA TYR A 256 10.17 8.68 -25.61
C TYR A 256 9.22 8.37 -24.43
N LYS A 257 9.43 7.25 -23.68
CA LYS A 257 8.30 6.58 -23.04
C LYS A 257 8.52 5.93 -21.66
N GLY A 258 8.93 6.67 -20.66
CA GLY A 258 9.00 6.25 -19.27
C GLY A 258 9.76 7.24 -18.41
N ILE A 259 9.51 7.28 -17.11
CA ILE A 259 10.26 8.10 -16.16
C ILE A 259 10.96 7.20 -15.17
N THR A 260 12.26 7.41 -15.03
CA THR A 260 13.07 6.81 -13.98
C THR A 260 13.67 7.96 -13.17
N LEU A 261 13.37 8.02 -11.89
CA LEU A 261 14.01 8.92 -10.95
C LEU A 261 15.18 8.18 -10.31
N THR A 262 16.32 8.86 -10.17
CA THR A 262 17.50 8.30 -9.52
C THR A 262 17.72 9.01 -8.20
N ARG A 263 17.85 8.25 -7.12
CA ARG A 263 18.25 8.76 -5.82
C ARG A 263 19.42 7.97 -5.26
N LEU A 264 20.47 8.66 -4.86
CA LEU A 264 21.70 8.04 -4.34
C LEU A 264 22.26 6.95 -5.27
N GLY A 265 22.12 7.14 -6.58
CA GLY A 265 22.57 6.18 -7.58
C GLY A 265 21.62 4.99 -7.83
N VAL A 266 20.47 4.93 -7.17
CA VAL A 266 19.47 3.87 -7.37
C VAL A 266 18.37 4.38 -8.30
N PRO A 267 18.12 3.73 -9.45
CA PRO A 267 17.05 4.11 -10.38
C PRO A 267 15.69 3.57 -9.92
N TYR A 268 14.68 4.42 -9.98
CA TYR A 268 13.27 4.07 -9.72
C TYR A 268 12.46 4.31 -11.00
N GLU A 269 12.05 3.24 -11.68
CA GLU A 269 11.09 3.37 -12.78
C GLU A 269 9.72 3.74 -12.22
N ILE A 270 9.24 4.94 -12.54
CA ILE A 270 7.97 5.47 -12.02
C ILE A 270 6.83 5.20 -12.99
N PHE A 271 7.04 5.45 -14.29
CA PHE A 271 6.06 5.06 -15.30
C PHE A 271 6.71 4.82 -16.67
N ARG A 272 5.98 4.12 -17.53
CA ARG A 272 6.28 3.97 -18.95
C ARG A 272 5.02 4.21 -19.78
N THR A 273 5.18 4.68 -21.02
CA THR A 273 4.04 4.93 -21.89
C THR A 273 3.60 3.66 -22.62
N VAL A 274 2.34 3.64 -23.05
CA VAL A 274 1.77 2.63 -23.94
C VAL A 274 1.69 3.22 -25.35
N LYS A 275 2.14 2.50 -26.38
CA LYS A 275 2.24 2.98 -27.79
C LYS A 275 0.93 3.51 -28.41
N ILE A 276 -0.20 3.38 -27.72
CA ILE A 276 -1.51 3.72 -28.26
C ILE A 276 -2.26 4.58 -27.23
N ARG A 277 -2.51 5.87 -27.51
CA ARG A 277 -3.51 6.74 -26.85
C ARG A 277 -3.09 7.52 -25.60
N ASP A 278 -1.99 8.18 -25.50
CA ASP A 278 -1.65 9.06 -24.34
C ASP A 278 -1.95 8.39 -22.98
N ARG A 279 -1.59 7.09 -22.88
CA ARG A 279 -1.73 6.26 -21.70
C ARG A 279 -0.37 5.86 -21.15
N TYR A 280 -0.34 5.63 -19.85
CA TYR A 280 0.89 5.40 -19.10
C TYR A 280 0.71 4.24 -18.13
N MET A 281 1.71 3.40 -18.00
CA MET A 281 1.74 2.36 -16.97
C MET A 281 2.48 2.92 -15.75
N LEU A 282 1.75 3.18 -14.67
CA LEU A 282 2.27 3.83 -13.46
C LEU A 282 2.74 2.80 -12.43
N ASN A 283 3.94 3.01 -11.89
CA ASN A 283 4.49 2.22 -10.80
C ASN A 283 4.30 2.92 -9.46
N LEU A 284 3.14 2.70 -8.81
CA LEU A 284 2.85 3.25 -7.49
C LEU A 284 3.76 2.69 -6.39
N TRP A 285 4.29 1.48 -6.56
CA TRP A 285 5.20 0.89 -5.57
C TRP A 285 6.49 1.68 -5.47
N ASN A 286 7.15 1.90 -6.62
CA ASN A 286 8.38 2.67 -6.68
C ASN A 286 8.16 4.14 -6.29
N LEU A 287 7.02 4.71 -6.69
CA LEU A 287 6.68 6.10 -6.36
C LEU A 287 6.56 6.29 -4.84
N ASN A 288 5.82 5.41 -4.15
CA ASN A 288 5.70 5.48 -2.70
C ASN A 288 7.02 5.16 -1.98
N GLU A 289 7.84 4.22 -2.49
CA GLU A 289 9.17 3.97 -1.94
C GLU A 289 10.04 5.22 -2.03
N LEU A 290 10.08 5.89 -3.19
CA LEU A 290 10.85 7.11 -3.39
C LEU A 290 10.39 8.24 -2.46
N ILE A 291 9.07 8.42 -2.30
CA ILE A 291 8.49 9.40 -1.36
C ILE A 291 8.95 9.09 0.08
N LEU A 292 8.92 7.84 0.50
CA LEU A 292 9.37 7.44 1.84
C LEU A 292 10.88 7.66 2.03
N VAL A 293 11.70 7.36 1.02
CA VAL A 293 13.15 7.64 1.06
C VAL A 293 13.40 9.14 1.16
N ASN A 294 12.65 9.94 0.42
CA ASN A 294 12.75 11.40 0.48
C ASN A 294 12.24 11.99 1.80
N ALA A 295 11.32 11.28 2.49
CA ALA A 295 10.92 11.59 3.87
C ALA A 295 11.98 11.18 4.92
N GLY A 296 13.09 10.58 4.52
CA GLY A 296 14.22 10.23 5.38
C GLY A 296 14.30 8.78 5.83
N LEU A 297 13.43 7.88 5.36
CA LEU A 297 13.56 6.46 5.64
C LEU A 297 14.80 5.89 4.94
N LYS A 298 15.46 4.94 5.58
CA LYS A 298 16.53 4.17 4.94
C LYS A 298 15.92 3.17 3.96
N SER A 299 16.40 3.09 2.72
CA SER A 299 15.86 2.16 1.72
C SER A 299 15.83 0.70 2.20
N ARG A 300 16.83 0.29 3.03
CA ARG A 300 16.86 -1.05 3.64
C ARG A 300 15.73 -1.34 4.64
N ASN A 301 15.02 -0.30 5.10
CA ASN A 301 13.89 -0.39 6.01
C ASN A 301 12.55 -0.37 5.25
N ILE A 302 12.56 -0.34 3.91
CA ILE A 302 11.37 -0.31 3.09
C ILE A 302 11.23 -1.64 2.36
N TYR A 303 10.12 -2.30 2.54
CA TYR A 303 9.82 -3.63 2.00
C TYR A 303 8.67 -3.50 1.00
N GLN A 304 8.84 -3.98 -0.23
CA GLN A 304 7.76 -4.06 -1.21
C GLN A 304 7.30 -5.52 -1.33
N THR A 305 6.00 -5.78 -1.18
CA THR A 305 5.46 -7.13 -1.41
C THR A 305 5.46 -7.51 -2.89
N LYS A 306 5.39 -6.55 -3.81
CA LYS A 306 5.31 -6.74 -5.27
C LYS A 306 4.21 -7.71 -5.71
N LEU A 307 3.15 -7.82 -4.92
CA LEU A 307 1.96 -8.61 -5.22
C LEU A 307 0.91 -7.75 -5.90
N CYS A 308 0.72 -7.97 -7.21
CA CYS A 308 -0.29 -7.26 -7.98
C CYS A 308 -1.69 -7.83 -7.72
N THR A 309 -2.58 -7.02 -7.14
CA THR A 309 -3.97 -7.42 -6.84
C THR A 309 -4.76 -7.77 -8.09
N MET A 310 -4.56 -7.06 -9.20
CA MET A 310 -5.22 -7.36 -10.47
C MET A 310 -4.71 -8.67 -11.09
N LYS A 311 -3.39 -8.91 -11.07
CA LYS A 311 -2.79 -10.14 -11.60
C LYS A 311 -3.23 -11.36 -10.78
N TYR A 312 -3.32 -11.20 -9.45
CA TYR A 312 -3.70 -12.25 -8.51
C TYR A 312 -5.12 -12.05 -7.96
N HIS A 313 -6.07 -11.71 -8.84
CA HIS A 313 -7.47 -11.45 -8.48
C HIS A 313 -8.20 -12.64 -7.86
N ASP A 314 -7.68 -13.86 -8.01
CA ASP A 314 -8.15 -15.04 -7.29
C ASP A 314 -7.74 -15.06 -5.82
N ILE A 315 -6.71 -14.27 -5.45
CA ILE A 315 -6.17 -14.17 -4.09
C ILE A 315 -6.58 -12.85 -3.45
N PHE A 316 -6.74 -11.79 -4.24
CA PHE A 316 -7.06 -10.44 -3.76
C PHE A 316 -8.29 -9.87 -4.46
N PHE A 317 -9.03 -9.02 -3.78
CA PHE A 317 -9.99 -8.15 -4.45
C PHE A 317 -9.25 -7.10 -5.28
N SER A 318 -9.74 -6.86 -6.50
CA SER A 318 -9.20 -5.83 -7.40
C SER A 318 -10.33 -5.02 -8.02
N HIS A 319 -10.28 -3.71 -7.83
CA HIS A 319 -11.22 -2.75 -8.42
C HIS A 319 -11.11 -2.72 -9.95
N ARG A 320 -9.88 -2.69 -10.45
CA ARG A 320 -9.59 -2.63 -11.88
C ARG A 320 -10.05 -3.88 -12.62
N TYR A 321 -9.80 -5.06 -12.05
CA TYR A 321 -10.19 -6.33 -12.63
C TYR A 321 -11.73 -6.49 -12.73
N THR A 322 -12.45 -6.05 -11.69
CA THR A 322 -13.90 -6.25 -11.58
C THR A 322 -14.73 -5.05 -12.00
N ASN A 323 -14.09 -3.96 -12.51
CA ASN A 323 -14.76 -2.69 -12.82
C ASN A 323 -15.56 -2.16 -11.62
N GLY A 324 -14.99 -2.23 -10.43
CA GLY A 324 -15.56 -1.66 -9.20
C GLY A 324 -16.45 -2.60 -8.39
N ARG A 325 -16.86 -3.75 -8.92
CA ARG A 325 -17.76 -4.72 -8.25
C ARG A 325 -16.94 -5.74 -7.45
N ARG A 326 -16.60 -5.41 -6.19
CA ARG A 326 -15.65 -6.20 -5.40
C ARG A 326 -15.81 -5.95 -3.90
N GLY A 327 -15.24 -6.85 -3.07
CA GLY A 327 -14.94 -6.61 -1.66
C GLY A 327 -13.67 -5.76 -1.47
N LEU A 328 -13.21 -5.67 -0.23
CA LEU A 328 -11.97 -4.99 0.16
C LEU A 328 -11.00 -5.94 0.85
N ASN A 329 -9.74 -5.87 0.46
CA ASN A 329 -8.62 -6.36 1.23
C ASN A 329 -8.28 -5.37 2.34
N ALA A 330 -7.48 -5.81 3.32
CA ALA A 330 -7.00 -4.94 4.39
C ALA A 330 -5.52 -5.16 4.70
N GLY A 331 -4.84 -4.07 5.07
CA GLY A 331 -3.58 -4.11 5.79
C GLY A 331 -3.84 -3.82 7.27
N ILE A 332 -3.26 -4.60 8.17
CA ILE A 332 -3.47 -4.50 9.61
C ILE A 332 -2.14 -4.47 10.33
N ILE A 333 -2.04 -3.65 11.37
CA ILE A 333 -0.91 -3.64 12.30
C ILE A 333 -1.40 -3.30 13.71
N VAL A 334 -0.82 -3.96 14.72
CA VAL A 334 -1.16 -3.74 16.14
C VAL A 334 0.08 -3.87 17.01
N ILE A 335 0.17 -3.03 18.06
CA ILE A 335 1.16 -3.17 19.15
C ILE A 335 0.61 -4.18 20.17
N LYS A 336 1.46 -5.16 20.51
CA LYS A 336 1.15 -6.21 21.51
C LYS A 336 1.33 -5.72 22.93
#